data_f39bd9512de934eaee5a86d3970ea74b
#
_entry.id   f39bd9512de934eaee5a86d3970ea74b
#
_cell.length_a   1.000
_cell.length_b   1.000
_cell.length_c   1.000
_cell.angle_alpha   90.00
_cell.angle_beta   90.00
_cell.angle_gamma   90.00
#
_symmetry.space_group_name_H-M   'P 1'
#
loop_
_entity.id
_entity.type
_entity.pdbx_description
1 polymer ?
#
loop_
_entity_poly.entity_id
_entity_poly.type
_entity_poly.pdbx_seq_one_letter_code
_entity_poly.pdbx_strand_id
1 'polypeptide(L)'
;DNSKIQEVGRGLRLPVDEFGNRISNEEFMLNYIVDFTEADFANRLVAEINAELPAEQATHISIEEMERVAQLRNIDTNQFMIELMTRGYIDFSRKINVDKINDFYQDYSEFNMPRLASAKVIDKNKKAKNTVKVREARFNELKELWNAINKKYVLFFNSDVEQSIEKDIQILLQNGVFGSQEITTDRQKIYAGKSNIEVVGEAGVTYLISGKRLPYNVFLKRINKATSIPINTLHNAIVQYAKSENGFNQAYINESSAARFISKFNDWKYDNLKGRFNYKKTEYTPASTKLTNADGTVRAEVVQGEIGTNILRGEPSAKYLYDVIAYDSPLECKNITKEIEEVIVYGKIPRRSISIPTIGNDSYSPDFMYVVKKANGEKELNIVIETKQVEGKSSLRGEEGMKISCAKEFFNQLTLDGYKVSFKTQLNNNGIKSIIEEILKGE
;
A
#
# COMPACT_ATOMS: atom_id res chain seq x y z
N ASP A 1 -15.16 11.30 13.57
CA ASP A 1 -14.17 12.31 13.18
C ASP A 1 -13.16 12.58 14.30
N ASN A 2 -13.56 12.88 15.55
CA ASN A 2 -12.63 13.15 16.66
C ASN A 2 -11.63 12.01 16.93
N SER A 3 -12.01 10.75 16.73
CA SER A 3 -11.12 9.60 16.90
C SER A 3 -9.99 9.58 15.87
N LYS A 4 -10.28 9.93 14.61
CA LYS A 4 -9.29 9.99 13.53
C LYS A 4 -8.33 11.17 13.69
N ILE A 5 -8.82 12.30 14.15
CA ILE A 5 -7.98 13.48 14.47
C ILE A 5 -7.00 13.13 15.60
N GLN A 6 -7.47 12.43 16.65
CA GLN A 6 -6.60 11.97 17.74
C GLN A 6 -5.57 10.94 17.27
N GLU A 7 -5.93 10.05 16.33
CA GLU A 7 -5.01 9.06 15.76
C GLU A 7 -3.89 9.74 14.98
N VAL A 8 -4.22 10.69 14.11
CA VAL A 8 -3.23 11.49 13.37
C VAL A 8 -2.37 12.30 14.34
N GLY A 9 -2.97 12.94 15.34
CA GLY A 9 -2.24 13.70 16.36
C GLY A 9 -1.26 12.86 17.17
N ARG A 10 -1.56 11.58 17.40
CA ARG A 10 -0.62 10.64 18.05
C ARG A 10 0.53 10.27 17.13
N GLY A 11 0.26 10.05 15.83
CA GLY A 11 1.27 9.73 14.82
C GLY A 11 2.21 10.89 14.52
N LEU A 12 1.78 12.13 14.72
CA LEU A 12 2.60 13.35 14.54
C LEU A 12 3.53 13.65 15.72
N ARG A 13 3.49 12.87 16.81
CA ARG A 13 4.43 13.06 17.91
C ARG A 13 5.82 12.60 17.47
N LEU A 14 6.84 13.37 17.86
CA LEU A 14 8.21 12.97 17.63
C LEU A 14 8.49 11.62 18.29
N PRO A 15 9.13 10.68 17.59
CA PRO A 15 9.53 9.41 18.16
C PRO A 15 10.50 9.61 19.33
N VAL A 16 10.58 8.63 20.16
CA VAL A 16 11.41 8.61 21.37
C VAL A 16 12.49 7.55 21.17
N ASP A 17 13.72 7.87 21.53
CA ASP A 17 14.82 6.91 21.52
C ASP A 17 14.70 5.90 22.66
N GLU A 18 15.62 4.94 22.71
CA GLU A 18 15.68 3.90 23.75
C GLU A 18 15.88 4.45 25.17
N PHE A 19 16.31 5.72 25.31
CA PHE A 19 16.52 6.41 26.59
C PHE A 19 15.34 7.30 26.96
N GLY A 20 14.28 7.35 26.15
CA GLY A 20 13.09 8.17 26.39
C GLY A 20 13.21 9.62 25.91
N ASN A 21 14.27 9.99 25.19
CA ASN A 21 14.44 11.32 24.64
C ASN A 21 13.75 11.44 23.29
N ARG A 22 13.16 12.59 23.01
CA ARG A 22 12.55 12.85 21.71
C ARG A 22 13.62 13.06 20.65
N ILE A 23 13.51 12.31 19.54
CA ILE A 23 14.41 12.45 18.42
C ILE A 23 13.97 13.67 17.60
N SER A 24 14.80 14.70 17.52
CA SER A 24 14.47 15.97 16.86
C SER A 24 15.38 16.31 15.67
N ASN A 25 16.46 15.55 15.49
CA ASN A 25 17.48 15.77 14.48
C ASN A 25 17.24 14.98 13.18
N GLU A 26 16.18 14.21 13.10
CA GLU A 26 15.80 13.45 11.91
C GLU A 26 14.45 13.92 11.37
N GLU A 27 14.25 13.83 10.06
CA GLU A 27 12.96 14.10 9.44
C GLU A 27 12.09 12.83 9.48
N PHE A 28 11.08 12.86 10.32
CA PHE A 28 10.07 11.80 10.39
C PHE A 28 8.85 12.16 9.56
N MET A 29 8.42 11.22 8.74
CA MET A 29 7.22 11.38 7.92
C MET A 29 6.14 10.42 8.36
N LEU A 30 4.99 10.94 8.78
CA LEU A 30 3.79 10.15 8.97
C LEU A 30 3.08 9.98 7.61
N ASN A 31 2.98 8.75 7.13
CA ASN A 31 2.15 8.44 5.98
C ASN A 31 0.74 8.10 6.45
N TYR A 32 -0.21 8.99 6.17
CA TYR A 32 -1.61 8.75 6.46
C TYR A 32 -2.35 8.40 5.16
N ILE A 33 -2.85 7.17 5.11
CA ILE A 33 -3.56 6.64 3.94
C ILE A 33 -5.05 6.78 4.21
N VAL A 34 -5.73 7.55 3.36
CA VAL A 34 -7.16 7.79 3.44
C VAL A 34 -7.85 7.12 2.27
N ASP A 35 -8.95 6.42 2.53
CA ASP A 35 -9.81 5.91 1.47
C ASP A 35 -10.37 7.08 0.65
N PHE A 36 -10.60 6.88 -0.65
CA PHE A 36 -11.13 7.94 -1.52
C PHE A 36 -12.53 8.43 -1.08
N THR A 37 -13.30 7.59 -0.41
CA THR A 37 -14.60 7.94 0.18
C THR A 37 -14.44 8.91 1.36
N GLU A 38 -13.24 9.07 1.89
CA GLU A 38 -12.89 9.95 3.01
C GLU A 38 -12.05 11.16 2.54
N ALA A 39 -11.97 11.40 1.24
CA ALA A 39 -11.18 12.51 0.67
C ALA A 39 -11.59 13.89 1.24
N ASP A 40 -12.88 14.09 1.50
CA ASP A 40 -13.40 15.33 2.11
C ASP A 40 -12.96 15.46 3.58
N PHE A 41 -12.84 14.34 4.30
CA PHE A 41 -12.28 14.32 5.65
C PHE A 41 -10.78 14.65 5.62
N ALA A 42 -10.03 14.05 4.69
CA ALA A 42 -8.61 14.32 4.54
C ALA A 42 -8.35 15.81 4.22
N ASN A 43 -9.13 16.39 3.30
CA ASN A 43 -8.99 17.79 2.94
C ASN A 43 -9.31 18.73 4.12
N ARG A 44 -10.35 18.42 4.91
CA ARG A 44 -10.68 19.17 6.13
C ARG A 44 -9.60 19.03 7.19
N LEU A 45 -9.09 17.83 7.43
CA LEU A 45 -8.02 17.57 8.39
C LEU A 45 -6.74 18.34 8.03
N VAL A 46 -6.36 18.34 6.74
CA VAL A 46 -5.20 19.12 6.26
C VAL A 46 -5.42 20.62 6.44
N ALA A 47 -6.63 21.10 6.15
CA ALA A 47 -6.99 22.51 6.34
C ALA A 47 -6.98 22.89 7.83
N GLU A 48 -7.48 22.02 8.71
CA GLU A 48 -7.50 22.23 10.16
C GLU A 48 -6.09 22.23 10.76
N ILE A 49 -5.25 21.25 10.40
CA ILE A 49 -3.84 21.22 10.80
C ILE A 49 -3.08 22.48 10.33
N ASN A 50 -3.36 22.95 9.12
CA ASN A 50 -2.73 24.15 8.59
C ASN A 50 -3.30 25.44 9.23
N ALA A 51 -4.55 25.42 9.69
CA ALA A 51 -5.19 26.57 10.36
C ALA A 51 -4.81 26.66 11.85
N GLU A 52 -4.58 25.54 12.51
CA GLU A 52 -4.15 25.47 13.92
C GLU A 52 -2.65 25.79 14.14
N LEU A 53 -1.91 26.01 13.08
CA LEU A 53 -0.53 26.50 13.13
C LEU A 53 -0.54 28.03 12.95
N PRO A 54 -0.81 28.83 14.00
CA PRO A 54 -0.82 30.28 13.84
C PRO A 54 0.59 30.75 13.50
N ALA A 55 0.66 31.60 12.50
CA ALA A 55 1.89 32.32 12.16
C ALA A 55 2.47 33.08 13.38
N GLU A 56 1.66 33.35 14.39
CA GLU A 56 2.07 34.05 15.63
C GLU A 56 2.84 33.17 16.61
N GLN A 57 2.67 31.84 16.65
CA GLN A 57 3.45 30.98 17.55
C GLN A 57 4.89 30.74 17.10
N ALA A 58 5.19 30.96 15.83
CA ALA A 58 6.57 30.89 15.32
C ALA A 58 7.46 32.05 15.84
N THR A 59 6.87 33.01 16.51
CA THR A 59 7.57 34.22 17.00
C THR A 59 7.83 34.26 18.51
N HIS A 60 7.38 33.26 19.27
CA HIS A 60 7.62 33.19 20.71
C HIS A 60 8.44 31.95 21.07
N ILE A 61 9.44 32.11 21.92
CA ILE A 61 10.22 31.02 22.51
C ILE A 61 9.57 30.62 23.84
N SER A 62 9.22 29.34 24.00
CA SER A 62 8.72 28.86 25.28
C SER A 62 9.82 28.82 26.35
N ILE A 63 9.42 28.80 27.62
CA ILE A 63 10.39 28.67 28.71
C ILE A 63 11.13 27.34 28.61
N GLU A 64 10.43 26.26 28.30
CA GLU A 64 11.02 24.92 28.16
C GLU A 64 12.04 24.87 27.01
N GLU A 65 11.77 25.54 25.89
CA GLU A 65 12.73 25.65 24.79
C GLU A 65 13.96 26.45 25.18
N MET A 66 13.76 27.54 25.92
CA MET A 66 14.85 28.38 26.43
C MET A 66 15.77 27.58 27.38
N GLU A 67 15.16 26.87 28.36
CA GLU A 67 15.87 26.01 29.32
C GLU A 67 16.65 24.90 28.60
N ARG A 68 16.01 24.24 27.64
CA ARG A 68 16.63 23.17 26.86
C ARG A 68 17.88 23.66 26.11
N VAL A 69 17.79 24.78 25.41
CA VAL A 69 18.92 25.32 24.63
C VAL A 69 20.00 25.85 25.56
N ALA A 70 19.63 26.50 26.67
CA ALA A 70 20.57 26.93 27.70
C ALA A 70 21.37 25.76 28.28
N GLN A 71 20.69 24.63 28.59
CA GLN A 71 21.35 23.41 29.05
C GLN A 71 22.29 22.81 27.99
N LEU A 72 21.87 22.75 26.73
CA LEU A 72 22.73 22.27 25.64
C LEU A 72 24.01 23.10 25.50
N ARG A 73 23.94 24.40 25.75
CA ARG A 73 25.07 25.32 25.70
C ARG A 73 25.81 25.46 27.03
N ASN A 74 25.35 24.78 28.06
CA ASN A 74 25.90 24.82 29.40
C ASN A 74 25.94 26.25 30.00
N ILE A 75 24.87 27.02 29.77
CA ILE A 75 24.66 28.38 30.21
C ILE A 75 23.44 28.43 31.12
N ASP A 76 23.46 29.31 32.15
CA ASP A 76 22.27 29.57 32.96
C ASP A 76 21.14 30.18 32.11
N THR A 77 19.91 29.71 32.33
CA THR A 77 18.74 30.10 31.54
C THR A 77 18.48 31.60 31.54
N ASN A 78 18.68 32.26 32.72
CA ASN A 78 18.49 33.71 32.81
C ASN A 78 19.61 34.50 32.09
N GLN A 79 20.86 34.04 32.23
CA GLN A 79 21.97 34.60 31.48
C GLN A 79 21.74 34.44 29.99
N PHE A 80 21.29 33.31 29.55
CA PHE A 80 20.98 33.03 28.13
C PHE A 80 19.86 33.93 27.60
N MET A 81 18.80 34.12 28.37
CA MET A 81 17.73 35.04 28.03
C MET A 81 18.21 36.47 27.90
N ILE A 82 19.07 36.95 28.83
CA ILE A 82 19.67 38.27 28.78
C ILE A 82 20.59 38.45 27.55
N GLU A 83 21.34 37.41 27.20
CA GLU A 83 22.16 37.41 25.98
C GLU A 83 21.33 37.61 24.72
N LEU A 84 20.26 36.84 24.56
CA LEU A 84 19.36 36.94 23.40
C LEU A 84 18.68 38.31 23.31
N MET A 85 18.31 38.88 24.46
CA MET A 85 17.72 40.21 24.55
C MET A 85 18.76 41.31 24.23
N THR A 86 19.96 41.18 24.71
CA THR A 86 21.05 42.14 24.46
C THR A 86 21.46 42.19 22.97
N ARG A 87 21.39 41.03 22.29
CA ARG A 87 21.61 40.95 20.84
C ARG A 87 20.41 41.47 20.05
N GLY A 88 19.28 41.70 20.73
CA GLY A 88 18.02 42.15 20.13
C GLY A 88 17.30 41.08 19.30
N TYR A 89 17.53 39.81 19.62
CA TYR A 89 16.88 38.69 18.97
C TYR A 89 15.47 38.42 19.54
N ILE A 90 15.29 38.72 20.83
CA ILE A 90 14.00 38.58 21.50
C ILE A 90 13.70 39.83 22.35
N ASP A 91 12.41 40.04 22.63
CA ASP A 91 11.94 41.03 23.61
C ASP A 91 11.70 40.38 25.00
N PHE A 92 11.26 41.21 25.97
CA PHE A 92 10.92 40.75 27.34
C PHE A 92 9.83 39.68 27.38
N SER A 93 8.96 39.62 26.39
CA SER A 93 7.94 38.59 26.26
C SER A 93 8.44 37.33 25.56
N ARG A 94 9.73 37.26 25.25
CA ARG A 94 10.39 36.19 24.46
C ARG A 94 9.89 36.10 23.03
N LYS A 95 9.36 37.18 22.48
CA LYS A 95 8.97 37.29 21.10
C LYS A 95 10.22 37.50 20.24
N ILE A 96 10.37 36.71 19.20
CA ILE A 96 11.50 36.81 18.28
C ILE A 96 11.35 38.06 17.40
N ASN A 97 12.42 38.83 17.27
CA ASN A 97 12.48 39.95 16.36
C ASN A 97 12.51 39.43 14.90
N VAL A 98 11.43 39.72 14.17
CA VAL A 98 11.23 39.22 12.79
C VAL A 98 12.32 39.75 11.86
N ASP A 99 12.83 40.97 12.08
CA ASP A 99 13.87 41.60 11.24
C ASP A 99 15.22 40.90 11.40
N LYS A 100 15.46 40.21 12.52
CA LYS A 100 16.69 39.49 12.83
C LYS A 100 16.52 37.96 12.88
N ILE A 101 15.42 37.44 12.38
CA ILE A 101 15.08 36.03 12.52
C ILE A 101 16.08 35.09 11.83
N ASN A 102 16.64 35.52 10.71
CA ASN A 102 17.64 34.73 9.97
C ASN A 102 18.97 34.68 10.73
N ASP A 103 19.42 35.82 11.27
CA ASP A 103 20.65 35.92 12.07
C ASP A 103 20.48 35.11 13.37
N PHE A 104 19.29 35.21 14.00
CA PHE A 104 18.95 34.43 15.17
C PHE A 104 19.05 32.91 14.93
N TYR A 105 18.48 32.38 13.87
CA TYR A 105 18.54 30.95 13.55
C TYR A 105 19.93 30.51 13.02
N GLN A 106 20.73 31.43 12.52
CA GLN A 106 22.10 31.15 12.16
C GLN A 106 22.99 31.03 13.40
N ASP A 107 22.85 31.94 14.39
CA ASP A 107 23.62 31.94 15.62
C ASP A 107 23.15 30.86 16.64
N TYR A 108 21.86 30.53 16.59
CA TYR A 108 21.18 29.59 17.50
C TYR A 108 20.35 28.59 16.72
N SER A 109 21.05 27.75 15.96
CA SER A 109 20.43 26.71 15.11
C SER A 109 19.60 25.71 15.90
N GLU A 110 19.83 25.59 17.22
CA GLU A 110 19.06 24.72 18.14
C GLU A 110 17.60 25.15 18.29
N PHE A 111 17.28 26.41 18.00
CA PHE A 111 15.90 26.90 17.91
C PHE A 111 15.27 26.68 16.53
N ASN A 112 16.11 26.48 15.52
CA ASN A 112 15.66 26.16 14.17
C ASN A 112 15.31 24.67 14.07
N MET A 113 14.61 24.15 15.08
CA MET A 113 14.00 22.86 14.92
C MET A 113 12.99 22.92 13.81
N PRO A 114 12.91 21.90 12.94
CA PRO A 114 11.86 21.81 11.96
C PRO A 114 10.53 21.66 12.72
N ARG A 115 9.96 22.78 13.12
CA ARG A 115 8.54 22.83 13.48
C ARG A 115 7.79 22.41 12.24
N LEU A 116 6.67 21.72 12.41
CA LEU A 116 5.72 21.49 11.33
C LEU A 116 5.39 22.86 10.71
N ALA A 117 6.28 23.32 9.82
CA ALA A 117 5.98 24.48 9.01
C ALA A 117 4.71 24.19 8.25
N SER A 118 3.82 25.17 8.14
CA SER A 118 2.53 25.10 7.43
C SER A 118 2.62 24.59 5.96
N ALA A 119 3.85 24.35 5.48
CA ALA A 119 4.15 23.76 4.19
C ALA A 119 4.52 22.27 4.24
N LYS A 120 4.52 21.62 5.42
CA LYS A 120 5.01 20.22 5.55
C LYS A 120 3.93 19.15 5.49
N VAL A 121 2.65 19.48 5.46
CA VAL A 121 1.63 18.50 5.02
C VAL A 121 1.71 18.40 3.51
N ILE A 122 2.54 17.48 3.07
CA ILE A 122 2.66 17.18 1.65
C ILE A 122 1.51 16.24 1.32
N ASP A 123 0.46 16.78 0.70
CA ASP A 123 -0.45 15.93 -0.05
C ASP A 123 0.36 15.29 -1.20
N LYS A 124 0.74 14.03 -0.99
CA LYS A 124 1.48 13.29 -2.03
C LYS A 124 0.71 13.25 -3.36
N ASN A 125 -0.62 13.34 -3.32
CA ASN A 125 -1.44 13.47 -4.51
C ASN A 125 -1.32 14.86 -5.16
N LYS A 126 -1.08 15.92 -4.39
CA LYS A 126 -0.82 17.27 -4.95
C LYS A 126 0.60 17.47 -5.45
N LYS A 127 1.62 16.82 -4.84
CA LYS A 127 2.97 16.74 -5.43
C LYS A 127 3.06 15.75 -6.60
N ALA A 128 2.23 14.72 -6.59
CA ALA A 128 2.06 13.79 -7.71
C ALA A 128 1.28 14.40 -8.90
N LYS A 129 1.02 15.72 -8.91
CA LYS A 129 0.50 16.45 -10.05
C LYS A 129 1.58 16.86 -11.08
N ASN A 130 2.81 16.38 -10.92
CA ASN A 130 3.68 16.33 -12.06
C ASN A 130 3.03 15.38 -13.07
N THR A 131 2.61 15.93 -14.17
CA THR A 131 2.10 15.17 -15.30
C THR A 131 3.26 14.74 -16.17
N VAL A 132 3.12 13.59 -16.76
CA VAL A 132 4.05 13.01 -17.73
C VAL A 132 3.31 12.91 -19.06
N LYS A 133 3.91 13.41 -20.11
CA LYS A 133 3.29 13.38 -21.44
C LYS A 133 3.26 11.95 -21.99
N VAL A 134 2.14 11.62 -22.58
CA VAL A 134 1.99 10.37 -23.33
C VAL A 134 2.32 10.64 -24.79
N ARG A 135 3.22 9.85 -25.35
CA ARG A 135 3.59 9.93 -26.76
C ARG A 135 2.50 9.26 -27.61
N GLU A 136 1.61 10.05 -28.18
CA GLU A 136 0.45 9.56 -28.94
C GLU A 136 0.83 8.58 -30.04
N ALA A 137 1.90 8.85 -30.80
CA ALA A 137 2.40 7.94 -31.83
C ALA A 137 2.74 6.56 -31.26
N ARG A 138 3.33 6.50 -30.05
CA ARG A 138 3.66 5.24 -29.36
C ARG A 138 2.42 4.56 -28.80
N PHE A 139 1.45 5.33 -28.32
CA PHE A 139 0.18 4.76 -27.90
C PHE A 139 -0.56 4.09 -29.07
N ASN A 140 -0.53 4.68 -30.25
CA ASN A 140 -1.18 4.11 -31.43
C ASN A 140 -0.62 2.73 -31.80
N GLU A 141 0.67 2.49 -31.57
CA GLU A 141 1.31 1.18 -31.74
C GLU A 141 0.90 0.18 -30.62
N LEU A 142 0.52 0.67 -29.43
CA LEU A 142 0.04 -0.12 -28.28
C LEU A 142 -1.49 -0.29 -28.26
N LYS A 143 -2.24 0.42 -29.11
CA LYS A 143 -3.69 0.57 -29.01
C LYS A 143 -4.45 -0.75 -29.05
N GLU A 144 -4.03 -1.69 -29.87
CA GLU A 144 -4.67 -3.01 -29.97
C GLU A 144 -4.47 -3.80 -28.67
N LEU A 145 -3.24 -3.83 -28.15
CA LEU A 145 -2.93 -4.48 -26.88
C LEU A 145 -3.72 -3.82 -25.74
N TRP A 146 -3.72 -2.48 -25.66
CA TRP A 146 -4.47 -1.76 -24.65
C TRP A 146 -5.97 -2.08 -24.69
N ASN A 147 -6.56 -2.09 -25.86
CA ASN A 147 -7.97 -2.41 -26.04
C ASN A 147 -8.31 -3.86 -25.67
N ALA A 148 -7.37 -4.78 -25.85
CA ALA A 148 -7.54 -6.18 -25.43
C ALA A 148 -7.53 -6.29 -23.89
N ILE A 149 -6.50 -5.75 -23.23
CA ILE A 149 -6.32 -5.91 -21.77
C ILE A 149 -7.25 -5.03 -20.94
N ASN A 150 -7.82 -3.97 -21.53
CA ASN A 150 -8.76 -3.06 -20.84
C ASN A 150 -10.21 -3.56 -20.85
N LYS A 151 -10.48 -4.75 -21.33
CA LYS A 151 -11.83 -5.36 -21.25
C LYS A 151 -12.17 -5.72 -19.81
N LYS A 152 -13.45 -5.61 -19.49
CA LYS A 152 -13.93 -6.01 -18.16
C LYS A 152 -14.37 -7.46 -18.17
N TYR A 153 -13.86 -8.17 -17.17
CA TYR A 153 -14.20 -9.56 -16.90
C TYR A 153 -14.68 -9.69 -15.46
N VAL A 154 -15.53 -10.66 -15.22
CA VAL A 154 -15.92 -11.11 -13.88
C VAL A 154 -15.29 -12.46 -13.64
N LEU A 155 -14.81 -12.67 -12.42
CA LEU A 155 -14.37 -13.97 -11.95
C LEU A 155 -15.59 -14.75 -11.43
N PHE A 156 -15.69 -16.00 -11.78
CA PHE A 156 -16.69 -16.91 -11.25
C PHE A 156 -16.05 -18.25 -10.90
N PHE A 157 -16.61 -18.91 -9.91
CA PHE A 157 -16.11 -20.22 -9.47
C PHE A 157 -16.74 -21.33 -10.27
N ASN A 158 -16.05 -22.45 -10.38
CA ASN A 158 -16.58 -23.66 -10.98
C ASN A 158 -17.73 -24.20 -10.11
N SER A 159 -18.67 -24.89 -10.72
CA SER A 159 -19.86 -25.42 -10.03
C SER A 159 -19.55 -26.40 -8.89
N ASP A 160 -18.44 -27.10 -8.95
CA ASP A 160 -17.96 -27.98 -7.88
C ASP A 160 -17.57 -27.22 -6.61
N VAL A 161 -17.03 -25.98 -6.76
CA VAL A 161 -16.75 -25.09 -5.61
C VAL A 161 -18.04 -24.63 -4.95
N GLU A 162 -19.02 -24.21 -5.76
CA GLU A 162 -20.32 -23.75 -5.24
C GLU A 162 -21.05 -24.85 -4.47
N GLN A 163 -20.93 -26.10 -4.92
CA GLN A 163 -21.53 -27.25 -4.26
C GLN A 163 -20.80 -27.70 -2.99
N SER A 164 -19.48 -27.51 -2.93
CA SER A 164 -18.66 -27.98 -1.81
C SER A 164 -18.42 -26.92 -0.72
N ILE A 165 -18.60 -25.63 -1.02
CA ILE A 165 -18.18 -24.54 -0.15
C ILE A 165 -18.79 -24.59 1.26
N GLU A 166 -20.06 -25.01 1.39
CA GLU A 166 -20.71 -25.13 2.69
C GLU A 166 -20.05 -26.20 3.56
N LYS A 167 -19.67 -27.33 2.95
CA LYS A 167 -18.97 -28.42 3.63
C LYS A 167 -17.53 -27.99 4.00
N ASP A 168 -16.85 -27.28 3.11
CA ASP A 168 -15.51 -26.77 3.36
C ASP A 168 -15.50 -25.75 4.49
N ILE A 169 -16.53 -24.88 4.57
CA ILE A 169 -16.72 -23.95 5.68
C ILE A 169 -16.91 -24.72 7.00
N GLN A 170 -17.67 -25.81 7.02
CA GLN A 170 -17.83 -26.63 8.22
C GLN A 170 -16.51 -27.20 8.71
N ILE A 171 -15.68 -27.71 7.79
CA ILE A 171 -14.33 -28.19 8.12
C ILE A 171 -13.48 -27.07 8.72
N LEU A 172 -13.53 -25.85 8.16
CA LEU A 172 -12.83 -24.70 8.71
C LEU A 172 -13.31 -24.35 10.12
N LEU A 173 -14.61 -24.40 10.37
CA LEU A 173 -15.19 -24.15 11.69
C LEU A 173 -14.70 -25.15 12.73
N GLN A 174 -14.59 -26.44 12.36
CA GLN A 174 -14.07 -27.52 13.22
C GLN A 174 -12.59 -27.32 13.56
N ASN A 175 -11.84 -26.60 12.74
CA ASN A 175 -10.41 -26.37 12.92
C ASN A 175 -10.09 -25.17 13.86
N GLY A 176 -10.84 -25.01 14.95
CA GLY A 176 -10.51 -24.06 16.02
C GLY A 176 -10.86 -22.61 15.74
N VAL A 177 -11.93 -22.36 14.95
CA VAL A 177 -12.48 -21.00 14.78
C VAL A 177 -13.16 -20.56 16.07
N PHE A 178 -13.99 -21.44 16.64
CA PHE A 178 -14.66 -21.20 17.92
C PHE A 178 -13.81 -21.73 19.08
N GLY A 179 -13.51 -20.87 20.01
CA GLY A 179 -12.70 -21.21 21.18
C GLY A 179 -12.30 -19.97 21.98
N SER A 180 -11.85 -20.19 23.21
CA SER A 180 -11.21 -19.17 24.02
C SER A 180 -9.81 -18.88 23.47
N GLN A 181 -9.39 -17.63 23.57
CA GLN A 181 -8.03 -17.24 23.26
C GLN A 181 -7.24 -17.16 24.56
N GLU A 182 -6.17 -17.94 24.66
CA GLU A 182 -5.22 -17.85 25.76
C GLU A 182 -4.13 -16.85 25.40
N ILE A 183 -3.95 -15.83 26.22
CA ILE A 183 -2.82 -14.91 26.10
C ILE A 183 -1.96 -15.13 27.35
N THR A 184 -0.76 -15.64 27.13
CA THR A 184 0.27 -15.72 28.18
C THR A 184 1.10 -14.45 28.10
N THR A 185 1.10 -13.66 29.18
CA THR A 185 1.95 -12.47 29.30
C THR A 185 3.19 -12.85 30.08
N ASP A 186 4.33 -12.98 29.41
CA ASP A 186 5.61 -13.12 30.08
C ASP A 186 6.10 -11.75 30.55
N ARG A 187 6.31 -11.60 31.85
CA ARG A 187 7.01 -10.45 32.42
C ARG A 187 8.50 -10.77 32.51
N GLN A 188 9.28 -10.08 31.70
CA GLN A 188 10.74 -10.09 31.87
C GLN A 188 11.16 -8.89 32.72
N LYS A 189 11.80 -9.16 33.83
CA LYS A 189 12.50 -8.12 34.61
C LYS A 189 13.96 -8.09 34.18
N ILE A 190 14.36 -6.94 33.68
CA ILE A 190 15.75 -6.70 33.28
C ILE A 190 16.46 -6.02 34.44
N TYR A 191 17.46 -6.68 35.02
CA TYR A 191 18.34 -6.09 36.03
C TYR A 191 19.65 -5.67 35.37
N ALA A 192 19.92 -4.36 35.37
CA ALA A 192 21.18 -3.81 34.90
C ALA A 192 22.17 -3.80 36.06
N GLY A 193 23.10 -4.75 36.11
CA GLY A 193 24.27 -4.72 36.97
C GLY A 193 25.38 -3.84 36.38
N LYS A 194 26.39 -3.48 37.18
CA LYS A 194 27.52 -2.64 36.71
C LYS A 194 28.34 -3.24 35.55
N SER A 195 28.19 -4.52 35.25
CA SER A 195 28.92 -5.22 34.16
C SER A 195 28.10 -6.28 33.43
N ASN A 196 26.89 -6.63 33.89
CA ASN A 196 26.06 -7.67 33.25
C ASN A 196 24.59 -7.27 33.26
N ILE A 197 23.88 -7.64 32.20
CA ILE A 197 22.41 -7.55 32.10
C ILE A 197 21.88 -8.96 32.39
N GLU A 198 21.12 -9.13 33.46
CA GLU A 198 20.42 -10.37 33.78
C GLU A 198 18.96 -10.22 33.43
N VAL A 199 18.45 -11.11 32.60
CA VAL A 199 17.02 -11.19 32.27
C VAL A 199 16.43 -12.31 33.11
N VAL A 200 15.62 -11.96 34.10
CA VAL A 200 14.89 -12.94 34.93
C VAL A 200 13.45 -12.98 34.41
N GLY A 201 13.08 -14.10 33.81
CA GLY A 201 11.69 -14.37 33.44
C GLY A 201 10.88 -14.75 34.67
N GLU A 202 9.81 -14.03 34.98
CA GLU A 202 8.75 -14.51 35.86
C GLU A 202 7.76 -15.32 35.05
N ALA A 203 7.30 -16.48 35.56
CA ALA A 203 6.27 -17.30 34.91
C ALA A 203 5.04 -16.43 34.59
N GLY A 204 4.68 -16.42 33.34
CA GLY A 204 3.59 -15.59 32.83
C GLY A 204 2.24 -16.04 33.41
N VAL A 205 1.34 -15.10 33.57
CA VAL A 205 -0.05 -15.40 33.94
C VAL A 205 -0.83 -15.56 32.61
N THR A 206 -1.43 -16.74 32.44
CA THR A 206 -2.30 -17.01 31.31
C THR A 206 -3.70 -16.45 31.57
N TYR A 207 -4.14 -15.53 30.72
CA TYR A 207 -5.49 -14.99 30.75
C TYR A 207 -6.32 -15.61 29.64
N LEU A 208 -7.51 -16.09 29.98
CA LEU A 208 -8.54 -16.45 29.02
C LEU A 208 -9.25 -15.15 28.59
N ILE A 209 -9.00 -14.68 27.37
CA ILE A 209 -9.72 -13.54 26.83
C ILE A 209 -10.85 -14.06 25.93
N SER A 210 -12.09 -13.85 26.36
CA SER A 210 -13.22 -13.92 25.47
C SER A 210 -13.29 -12.59 24.68
N GLY A 211 -13.17 -12.64 23.37
CA GLY A 211 -13.33 -11.46 22.52
C GLY A 211 -14.68 -10.78 22.74
N LYS A 212 -14.79 -9.50 22.42
CA LYS A 212 -16.04 -8.73 22.54
C LYS A 212 -17.16 -9.45 21.77
N ARG A 213 -18.24 -9.80 22.49
CA ARG A 213 -19.42 -10.44 21.90
C ARG A 213 -20.03 -9.57 20.81
N LEU A 214 -20.44 -10.21 19.73
CA LEU A 214 -21.15 -9.58 18.61
C LEU A 214 -22.59 -10.11 18.55
N PRO A 215 -23.56 -9.28 18.19
CA PRO A 215 -24.84 -9.76 17.70
C PRO A 215 -24.62 -10.69 16.50
N TYR A 216 -25.38 -11.78 16.42
CA TYR A 216 -25.16 -12.82 15.41
C TYR A 216 -25.24 -12.28 13.96
N ASN A 217 -26.17 -11.39 13.69
CA ASN A 217 -26.29 -10.73 12.40
C ASN A 217 -25.06 -9.84 12.06
N VAL A 218 -24.46 -9.21 13.06
CA VAL A 218 -23.22 -8.41 12.90
C VAL A 218 -22.04 -9.33 12.62
N PHE A 219 -21.95 -10.45 13.33
CA PHE A 219 -20.94 -11.49 13.11
C PHE A 219 -20.97 -12.01 11.67
N LEU A 220 -22.15 -12.41 11.18
CA LEU A 220 -22.32 -12.88 9.80
C LEU A 220 -21.98 -11.81 8.76
N LYS A 221 -22.45 -10.58 8.96
CA LYS A 221 -22.14 -9.45 8.06
C LYS A 221 -20.65 -9.14 8.01
N ARG A 222 -19.96 -9.26 9.14
CA ARG A 222 -18.50 -9.01 9.21
C ARG A 222 -17.73 -10.04 8.39
N ILE A 223 -18.07 -11.32 8.53
CA ILE A 223 -17.47 -12.39 7.74
C ILE A 223 -17.84 -12.24 6.26
N ASN A 224 -19.12 -12.04 5.94
CA ASN A 224 -19.56 -11.82 4.56
C ASN A 224 -18.81 -10.66 3.88
N LYS A 225 -18.67 -9.53 4.56
CA LYS A 225 -17.94 -8.37 4.01
C LYS A 225 -16.47 -8.69 3.69
N ALA A 226 -15.83 -9.52 4.50
CA ALA A 226 -14.39 -9.83 4.34
C ALA A 226 -14.15 -11.01 3.38
N THR A 227 -15.12 -11.94 3.26
CA THR A 227 -14.93 -13.20 2.51
C THR A 227 -15.77 -13.28 1.24
N SER A 228 -16.80 -12.44 1.12
CA SER A 228 -17.86 -12.51 0.11
C SER A 228 -18.68 -13.79 0.11
N ILE A 229 -18.57 -14.64 1.15
CA ILE A 229 -19.42 -15.80 1.30
C ILE A 229 -20.85 -15.34 1.55
N PRO A 230 -21.87 -15.86 0.84
CA PRO A 230 -23.27 -15.51 1.09
C PRO A 230 -23.68 -15.75 2.55
N ILE A 231 -24.47 -14.84 3.11
CA ILE A 231 -24.89 -14.92 4.52
C ILE A 231 -25.65 -16.23 4.80
N ASN A 232 -26.47 -16.70 3.86
CA ASN A 232 -27.21 -17.96 4.00
C ASN A 232 -26.25 -19.16 4.10
N THR A 233 -25.22 -19.21 3.27
CA THR A 233 -24.20 -20.27 3.29
C THR A 233 -23.45 -20.29 4.62
N LEU A 234 -23.05 -19.11 5.11
CA LEU A 234 -22.42 -18.96 6.44
C LEU A 234 -23.35 -19.42 7.55
N HIS A 235 -24.62 -18.99 7.50
CA HIS A 235 -25.61 -19.34 8.50
C HIS A 235 -25.83 -20.86 8.54
N ASN A 236 -26.06 -21.48 7.40
CA ASN A 236 -26.26 -22.92 7.30
C ASN A 236 -25.07 -23.72 7.85
N ALA A 237 -23.86 -23.33 7.46
CA ALA A 237 -22.64 -23.99 7.94
C ALA A 237 -22.47 -23.86 9.46
N ILE A 238 -22.72 -22.69 10.03
CA ILE A 238 -22.62 -22.45 11.49
C ILE A 238 -23.71 -23.21 12.24
N VAL A 239 -24.94 -23.25 11.72
CA VAL A 239 -26.04 -24.02 12.34
C VAL A 239 -25.73 -25.51 12.32
N GLN A 240 -25.19 -26.02 11.23
CA GLN A 240 -24.79 -27.43 11.14
C GLN A 240 -23.63 -27.73 12.09
N TYR A 241 -22.64 -26.86 12.15
CA TYR A 241 -21.54 -26.97 13.12
C TYR A 241 -22.08 -27.00 14.57
N ALA A 242 -22.96 -26.07 14.93
CA ALA A 242 -23.53 -25.99 16.27
C ALA A 242 -24.40 -27.23 16.65
N LYS A 243 -24.95 -27.93 15.67
CA LYS A 243 -25.67 -29.16 15.89
C LYS A 243 -24.74 -30.37 16.04
N SER A 244 -23.55 -30.34 15.43
CA SER A 244 -22.57 -31.42 15.49
C SER A 244 -21.75 -31.42 16.77
N GLU A 245 -21.57 -30.27 17.38
CA GLU A 245 -20.77 -30.07 18.60
C GLU A 245 -21.65 -30.18 19.85
N ASN A 246 -21.25 -31.00 20.82
CA ASN A 246 -21.89 -31.08 22.13
C ASN A 246 -21.67 -29.75 22.90
N GLY A 247 -22.60 -28.82 22.75
CA GLY A 247 -22.60 -27.59 23.53
C GLY A 247 -21.91 -26.42 22.86
N PHE A 248 -22.33 -26.01 21.68
CA PHE A 248 -21.89 -24.76 21.07
C PHE A 248 -22.16 -23.58 22.02
N ASN A 249 -21.08 -22.91 22.44
CA ASN A 249 -21.19 -21.77 23.32
C ASN A 249 -21.39 -20.48 22.51
N GLN A 250 -22.53 -19.82 22.69
CA GLN A 250 -22.83 -18.54 22.05
C GLN A 250 -21.83 -17.41 22.37
N ALA A 251 -21.03 -17.55 23.45
CA ALA A 251 -19.97 -16.62 23.75
C ALA A 251 -18.88 -16.57 22.67
N TYR A 252 -18.78 -17.63 21.87
CA TYR A 252 -17.84 -17.66 20.74
C TYR A 252 -18.29 -16.85 19.50
N ILE A 253 -19.52 -16.33 19.51
CA ILE A 253 -19.95 -15.32 18.54
C ILE A 253 -19.35 -13.96 18.95
N ASN A 254 -18.10 -13.78 18.60
CA ASN A 254 -17.29 -12.62 19.02
C ASN A 254 -16.31 -12.19 17.92
N GLU A 255 -15.65 -11.06 18.13
CA GLU A 255 -14.69 -10.49 17.17
C GLU A 255 -13.50 -11.40 16.88
N SER A 256 -12.98 -12.09 17.88
CA SER A 256 -11.82 -12.98 17.73
C SER A 256 -12.16 -14.19 16.85
N SER A 257 -13.34 -14.78 17.04
CA SER A 257 -13.80 -15.90 16.19
C SER A 257 -14.06 -15.46 14.75
N ALA A 258 -14.63 -14.26 14.55
CA ALA A 258 -14.78 -13.71 13.20
C ALA A 258 -13.43 -13.51 12.52
N ALA A 259 -12.45 -12.93 13.22
CA ALA A 259 -11.10 -12.70 12.70
C ALA A 259 -10.39 -14.02 12.37
N ARG A 260 -10.47 -15.03 13.26
CA ARG A 260 -9.92 -16.37 12.99
C ARG A 260 -10.55 -17.06 11.79
N PHE A 261 -11.86 -16.97 11.66
CA PHE A 261 -12.55 -17.52 10.48
C PHE A 261 -12.05 -16.84 9.20
N ILE A 262 -11.99 -15.50 9.17
CA ILE A 262 -11.55 -14.73 8.02
C ILE A 262 -10.11 -15.11 7.63
N SER A 263 -9.21 -15.22 8.61
CA SER A 263 -7.83 -15.63 8.37
C SER A 263 -7.74 -17.02 7.77
N LYS A 264 -8.38 -18.02 8.44
CA LYS A 264 -8.37 -19.41 7.97
C LYS A 264 -9.04 -19.58 6.60
N PHE A 265 -10.10 -18.83 6.33
CA PHE A 265 -10.76 -18.88 5.03
C PHE A 265 -9.89 -18.23 3.93
N ASN A 266 -9.16 -17.20 4.24
CA ASN A 266 -8.21 -16.62 3.28
C ASN A 266 -7.08 -17.60 2.97
N ASP A 267 -6.51 -18.28 3.97
CA ASP A 267 -5.49 -19.30 3.76
C ASP A 267 -6.08 -20.47 2.93
N TRP A 268 -7.26 -20.95 3.30
CA TRP A 268 -7.97 -22.00 2.56
C TRP A 268 -8.24 -21.63 1.09
N LYS A 269 -8.61 -20.36 0.82
CA LYS A 269 -8.81 -19.86 -0.55
C LYS A 269 -7.56 -20.03 -1.42
N TYR A 270 -6.39 -19.71 -0.88
CA TYR A 270 -5.15 -19.81 -1.62
C TYR A 270 -4.82 -21.25 -2.01
N ASP A 271 -5.13 -22.20 -1.16
CA ASP A 271 -4.82 -23.62 -1.36
C ASP A 271 -5.86 -24.35 -2.22
N ASN A 272 -7.13 -24.00 -2.08
CA ASN A 272 -8.25 -24.79 -2.61
C ASN A 272 -8.96 -24.20 -3.83
N LEU A 273 -8.86 -22.89 -4.06
CA LEU A 273 -9.53 -22.24 -5.20
C LEU A 273 -8.62 -22.02 -6.40
N LYS A 274 -7.32 -22.30 -6.27
CA LYS A 274 -6.38 -22.19 -7.39
C LYS A 274 -6.76 -23.13 -8.52
N GLY A 275 -7.00 -22.59 -9.73
CA GLY A 275 -7.41 -23.35 -10.89
C GLY A 275 -8.88 -23.82 -10.89
N ARG A 276 -9.69 -23.39 -9.89
CA ARG A 276 -11.13 -23.72 -9.80
C ARG A 276 -12.03 -22.50 -10.05
N PHE A 277 -11.54 -21.56 -10.79
CA PHE A 277 -12.26 -20.35 -11.21
C PHE A 277 -11.98 -20.07 -12.68
N ASN A 278 -12.85 -19.28 -13.28
CA ASN A 278 -12.73 -18.84 -14.66
C ASN A 278 -13.11 -17.37 -14.78
N TYR A 279 -12.84 -16.78 -15.92
CA TYR A 279 -13.23 -15.43 -16.26
C TYR A 279 -14.29 -15.43 -17.36
N LYS A 280 -15.24 -14.53 -17.24
CA LYS A 280 -16.24 -14.27 -18.29
C LYS A 280 -16.23 -12.81 -18.65
N LYS A 281 -16.12 -12.53 -19.94
CA LYS A 281 -16.19 -11.17 -20.46
C LYS A 281 -17.56 -10.56 -20.18
N THR A 282 -17.58 -9.31 -19.72
CA THR A 282 -18.80 -8.54 -19.55
C THR A 282 -19.05 -7.68 -20.80
N GLU A 283 -20.29 -7.28 -21.02
CA GLU A 283 -20.64 -6.32 -22.08
C GLU A 283 -20.21 -4.88 -21.74
N TYR A 284 -19.84 -4.66 -20.47
CA TYR A 284 -19.42 -3.36 -19.99
C TYR A 284 -18.03 -3.00 -20.50
N THR A 285 -17.95 -1.86 -21.21
CA THR A 285 -16.67 -1.25 -21.60
C THR A 285 -16.40 -0.07 -20.67
N PRO A 286 -15.21 0.05 -20.06
CA PRO A 286 -14.89 1.21 -19.23
C PRO A 286 -15.02 2.51 -20.02
N ALA A 287 -15.73 3.47 -19.46
CA ALA A 287 -15.93 4.77 -20.12
C ALA A 287 -14.62 5.57 -20.20
N SER A 288 -13.71 5.40 -19.23
CA SER A 288 -12.39 6.05 -19.24
C SER A 288 -11.42 5.29 -18.35
N THR A 289 -10.12 5.47 -18.59
CA THR A 289 -9.02 4.95 -17.76
C THR A 289 -8.06 6.08 -17.39
N LYS A 290 -6.97 5.75 -16.72
CA LYS A 290 -5.89 6.72 -16.49
C LYS A 290 -5.14 7.08 -17.77
N LEU A 291 -5.17 6.20 -18.78
CA LEU A 291 -4.48 6.37 -20.05
C LEU A 291 -5.39 6.83 -21.20
N THR A 292 -6.67 6.51 -21.14
CA THR A 292 -7.63 6.82 -22.23
C THR A 292 -8.84 7.59 -21.73
N ASN A 293 -9.39 8.43 -22.59
CA ASN A 293 -10.66 9.13 -22.41
C ASN A 293 -11.86 8.19 -22.64
N ALA A 294 -13.06 8.67 -22.41
CA ALA A 294 -14.29 7.91 -22.59
C ALA A 294 -14.56 7.50 -24.06
N ASP A 295 -14.07 8.27 -25.00
CA ASP A 295 -14.14 8.00 -26.45
C ASP A 295 -13.04 7.04 -26.96
N GLY A 296 -12.18 6.55 -26.06
CA GLY A 296 -11.05 5.66 -26.37
C GLY A 296 -9.82 6.38 -26.93
N THR A 297 -9.83 7.70 -27.01
CA THR A 297 -8.63 8.48 -27.34
C THR A 297 -7.64 8.46 -26.18
N VAL A 298 -6.34 8.54 -26.50
CA VAL A 298 -5.30 8.62 -25.48
C VAL A 298 -5.32 9.97 -24.76
N ARG A 299 -5.06 9.99 -23.48
CA ARG A 299 -4.85 11.23 -22.74
C ARG A 299 -3.49 11.82 -23.10
N ALA A 300 -3.43 13.13 -23.28
CA ALA A 300 -2.17 13.81 -23.56
C ALA A 300 -1.15 13.63 -22.43
N GLU A 301 -1.64 13.51 -21.19
CA GLU A 301 -0.83 13.41 -19.98
C GLU A 301 -1.44 12.44 -18.97
N VAL A 302 -0.57 11.80 -18.18
CA VAL A 302 -0.92 11.00 -17.00
C VAL A 302 -0.22 11.57 -15.78
N VAL A 303 -0.81 11.38 -14.61
CA VAL A 303 -0.17 11.78 -13.35
C VAL A 303 1.05 10.90 -13.10
N GLN A 304 2.21 11.50 -12.82
CA GLN A 304 3.47 10.79 -12.62
C GLN A 304 3.35 9.65 -11.59
N GLY A 305 2.70 9.91 -10.45
CA GLY A 305 2.51 8.91 -9.40
C GLY A 305 1.71 7.66 -9.82
N GLU A 306 0.98 7.73 -10.94
CA GLU A 306 0.28 6.56 -11.50
C GLU A 306 1.23 5.62 -12.27
N ILE A 307 2.38 6.11 -12.71
CA ILE A 307 3.38 5.31 -13.43
C ILE A 307 4.68 5.09 -12.64
N GLY A 308 4.97 5.93 -11.64
CA GLY A 308 6.13 5.75 -10.78
C GLY A 308 6.34 6.92 -9.82
N THR A 309 6.86 6.61 -8.64
CA THR A 309 7.14 7.62 -7.60
C THR A 309 8.51 8.26 -7.77
N ASN A 310 9.46 7.53 -8.36
CA ASN A 310 10.82 7.99 -8.61
C ASN A 310 10.99 8.42 -10.06
N ILE A 311 11.86 9.39 -10.31
CA ILE A 311 12.22 9.82 -11.66
C ILE A 311 13.73 9.64 -11.86
N LEU A 312 14.11 9.00 -12.97
CA LEU A 312 15.47 9.03 -13.46
C LEU A 312 15.60 10.20 -14.45
N ARG A 313 16.61 11.05 -14.24
CA ARG A 313 16.94 12.13 -15.18
C ARG A 313 17.58 11.53 -16.43
N GLY A 314 17.11 11.92 -17.58
CA GLY A 314 17.59 11.48 -18.89
C GLY A 314 16.43 11.32 -19.87
N GLU A 315 16.75 11.17 -21.13
CA GLU A 315 15.75 10.92 -22.17
C GLU A 315 15.41 9.43 -22.20
N PRO A 316 14.13 9.07 -22.09
CA PRO A 316 13.70 7.68 -22.27
C PRO A 316 13.86 7.26 -23.74
N SER A 317 13.98 5.94 -23.94
CA SER A 317 13.99 5.35 -25.28
C SER A 317 12.89 5.93 -26.18
N ALA A 318 13.19 6.11 -27.46
CA ALA A 318 12.21 6.52 -28.44
C ALA A 318 11.03 5.54 -28.56
N LYS A 319 11.21 4.28 -28.14
CA LYS A 319 10.18 3.22 -28.12
C LYS A 319 9.29 3.28 -26.87
N TYR A 320 9.64 4.09 -25.86
CA TYR A 320 8.89 4.17 -24.61
C TYR A 320 7.66 5.08 -24.75
N LEU A 321 6.57 4.67 -24.12
CA LEU A 321 5.27 5.35 -24.20
C LEU A 321 5.29 6.77 -23.63
N TYR A 322 6.10 7.04 -22.61
CA TYR A 322 6.13 8.30 -21.90
C TYR A 322 7.41 9.10 -22.19
N ASP A 323 7.35 10.41 -21.94
CA ASP A 323 8.49 11.32 -22.11
C ASP A 323 9.43 11.39 -20.89
N VAL A 324 9.09 10.69 -19.79
CA VAL A 324 9.86 10.66 -18.55
C VAL A 324 10.03 9.22 -18.06
N ILE A 325 11.21 8.91 -17.51
CA ILE A 325 11.50 7.61 -16.87
C ILE A 325 10.98 7.66 -15.43
N ALA A 326 9.74 7.24 -15.22
CA ALA A 326 9.13 7.14 -13.90
C ALA A 326 9.00 5.65 -13.47
N TYR A 327 9.47 5.32 -12.25
CA TYR A 327 9.55 3.96 -11.77
C TYR A 327 9.32 3.87 -10.26
N ASP A 328 9.01 2.67 -9.76
CA ASP A 328 8.83 2.37 -8.34
C ASP A 328 9.98 1.52 -7.79
N SER A 329 10.57 0.69 -8.64
CA SER A 329 11.60 -0.26 -8.25
C SER A 329 12.84 -0.20 -9.16
N PRO A 330 14.04 -0.58 -8.67
CA PRO A 330 15.24 -0.66 -9.50
C PRO A 330 15.09 -1.60 -10.70
N LEU A 331 14.30 -2.68 -10.57
CA LEU A 331 14.04 -3.61 -11.66
C LEU A 331 13.20 -2.96 -12.77
N GLU A 332 12.18 -2.21 -12.39
CA GLU A 332 11.38 -1.41 -13.35
C GLU A 332 12.24 -0.36 -14.06
N CYS A 333 13.11 0.35 -13.32
CA CYS A 333 14.03 1.31 -13.92
C CYS A 333 14.93 0.66 -14.98
N LYS A 334 15.47 -0.53 -14.68
CA LYS A 334 16.27 -1.31 -15.65
C LYS A 334 15.45 -1.70 -16.88
N ASN A 335 14.17 -2.07 -16.72
CA ASN A 335 13.29 -2.41 -17.82
C ASN A 335 13.01 -1.21 -18.73
N ILE A 336 12.81 -0.01 -18.15
CA ILE A 336 12.54 1.21 -18.91
C ILE A 336 13.78 1.69 -19.68
N THR A 337 14.96 1.53 -19.07
CA THR A 337 16.21 2.05 -19.65
C THR A 337 16.89 1.08 -20.61
N LYS A 338 16.48 -0.20 -20.62
CA LYS A 338 17.09 -1.23 -21.47
C LYS A 338 16.51 -1.20 -22.88
N GLU A 339 17.34 -0.92 -23.85
CA GLU A 339 16.97 -1.05 -25.26
C GLU A 339 16.97 -2.51 -25.69
N ILE A 340 15.89 -2.91 -26.38
CA ILE A 340 15.70 -4.24 -26.96
C ILE A 340 15.31 -4.06 -28.42
N GLU A 341 16.06 -4.68 -29.32
CA GLU A 341 15.90 -4.48 -30.75
C GLU A 341 14.53 -4.92 -31.23
N GLU A 342 14.08 -6.08 -30.76
CA GLU A 342 12.82 -6.71 -31.16
C GLU A 342 11.59 -5.97 -30.65
N VAL A 343 11.72 -5.09 -29.67
CA VAL A 343 10.62 -4.28 -29.15
C VAL A 343 10.30 -3.13 -30.09
N ILE A 344 9.06 -3.01 -30.50
CA ILE A 344 8.52 -1.91 -31.30
C ILE A 344 8.17 -0.75 -30.36
N VAL A 345 7.37 -1.02 -29.36
CA VAL A 345 6.89 -0.06 -28.38
C VAL A 345 6.63 -0.74 -27.03
N TYR A 346 6.82 -0.01 -25.96
CA TYR A 346 6.52 -0.49 -24.60
C TYR A 346 6.15 0.67 -23.66
N GLY A 347 5.47 0.33 -22.57
CA GLY A 347 5.11 1.30 -21.55
C GLY A 347 4.70 0.66 -20.24
N LYS A 348 4.82 1.42 -19.16
CA LYS A 348 4.18 1.06 -17.90
C LYS A 348 2.66 1.21 -18.01
N ILE A 349 1.96 0.29 -17.41
CA ILE A 349 0.50 0.37 -17.25
C ILE A 349 0.23 1.29 -16.06
N PRO A 350 -0.49 2.41 -16.23
CA PRO A 350 -0.82 3.28 -15.11
C PRO A 350 -1.60 2.51 -14.05
N ARG A 351 -1.25 2.71 -12.80
CA ARG A 351 -1.84 2.01 -11.65
C ARG A 351 -3.37 2.02 -11.71
N ARG A 352 -3.99 0.88 -11.47
CA ARG A 352 -5.46 0.72 -11.47
C ARG A 352 -6.16 1.06 -12.80
N SER A 353 -5.42 1.17 -13.90
CA SER A 353 -6.03 1.33 -15.23
C SER A 353 -6.59 0.02 -15.75
N ILE A 354 -5.87 -1.07 -15.48
CA ILE A 354 -6.33 -2.44 -15.73
C ILE A 354 -6.74 -3.03 -14.38
N SER A 355 -7.88 -3.69 -14.34
CA SER A 355 -8.40 -4.29 -13.11
C SER A 355 -8.80 -5.73 -13.38
N ILE A 356 -7.90 -6.65 -13.08
CA ILE A 356 -8.13 -8.09 -13.15
C ILE A 356 -8.69 -8.52 -11.79
N PRO A 357 -9.95 -9.00 -11.70
CA PRO A 357 -10.51 -9.49 -10.45
C PRO A 357 -9.70 -10.67 -9.91
N THR A 358 -9.48 -10.71 -8.61
CA THR A 358 -8.79 -11.83 -7.95
C THR A 358 -9.71 -12.57 -6.99
N ILE A 359 -9.33 -13.78 -6.61
CA ILE A 359 -10.05 -14.57 -5.59
C ILE A 359 -10.05 -13.84 -4.23
N GLY A 360 -9.08 -12.96 -4.00
CA GLY A 360 -8.96 -12.16 -2.77
C GLY A 360 -10.00 -11.05 -2.59
N ASN A 361 -10.92 -10.88 -3.54
CA ASN A 361 -11.86 -9.74 -3.63
C ASN A 361 -11.18 -8.39 -3.84
N ASP A 362 -9.95 -8.39 -4.28
CA ASP A 362 -9.21 -7.24 -4.75
C ASP A 362 -9.04 -7.30 -6.27
N SER A 363 -8.33 -6.35 -6.80
CA SER A 363 -7.97 -6.33 -8.22
C SER A 363 -6.47 -6.26 -8.39
N TYR A 364 -6.02 -6.91 -9.43
CA TYR A 364 -4.64 -6.91 -9.86
C TYR A 364 -4.47 -6.08 -11.12
N SER A 365 -3.36 -5.37 -11.23
CA SER A 365 -2.96 -4.61 -12.41
C SER A 365 -1.50 -4.92 -12.72
N PRO A 366 -1.17 -5.45 -13.91
CA PRO A 366 0.21 -5.72 -14.29
C PRO A 366 1.02 -4.44 -14.52
N ASP A 367 2.36 -4.54 -14.54
CA ASP A 367 3.26 -3.39 -14.56
C ASP A 367 3.55 -2.86 -15.96
N PHE A 368 3.83 -3.74 -16.92
CA PHE A 368 4.31 -3.36 -18.26
C PHE A 368 3.55 -4.03 -19.39
N MET A 369 3.48 -3.33 -20.50
CA MET A 369 3.01 -3.82 -21.79
C MET A 369 4.06 -3.59 -22.86
N TYR A 370 4.25 -4.58 -23.75
CA TYR A 370 5.20 -4.57 -24.85
C TYR A 370 4.54 -5.06 -26.13
N VAL A 371 4.89 -4.44 -27.23
CA VAL A 371 4.63 -4.94 -28.57
C VAL A 371 5.97 -5.29 -29.21
N VAL A 372 6.10 -6.52 -29.65
CA VAL A 372 7.36 -7.10 -30.12
C VAL A 372 7.19 -7.63 -31.53
N LYS A 373 8.18 -7.41 -32.38
CA LYS A 373 8.22 -7.93 -33.74
C LYS A 373 8.75 -9.36 -33.76
N LYS A 374 8.05 -10.26 -34.42
CA LYS A 374 8.52 -11.65 -34.62
C LYS A 374 9.69 -11.71 -35.59
N ALA A 375 10.53 -12.71 -35.41
CA ALA A 375 11.71 -12.91 -36.26
C ALA A 375 11.39 -13.14 -37.74
N ASN A 376 10.20 -13.69 -38.04
CA ASN A 376 9.71 -13.91 -39.40
C ASN A 376 9.08 -12.66 -40.04
N GLY A 377 8.97 -11.55 -39.31
CA GLY A 377 8.47 -10.29 -39.79
C GLY A 377 6.94 -10.19 -39.97
N GLU A 378 6.19 -11.27 -39.71
CA GLU A 378 4.77 -11.34 -40.13
C GLU A 378 3.74 -10.96 -39.07
N LYS A 379 4.06 -10.93 -37.76
CA LYS A 379 3.08 -10.52 -36.74
C LYS A 379 3.74 -9.96 -35.49
N GLU A 380 3.12 -8.89 -34.98
CA GLU A 380 3.42 -8.34 -33.68
C GLU A 380 2.92 -9.29 -32.59
N LEU A 381 3.74 -9.48 -31.58
CA LEU A 381 3.40 -10.22 -30.36
C LEU A 381 3.15 -9.24 -29.23
N ASN A 382 1.97 -9.33 -28.64
CA ASN A 382 1.60 -8.54 -27.48
C ASN A 382 1.99 -9.26 -26.18
N ILE A 383 2.77 -8.59 -25.34
CA ILE A 383 3.28 -9.16 -24.09
C ILE A 383 2.92 -8.23 -22.94
N VAL A 384 2.41 -8.82 -21.86
CA VAL A 384 2.18 -8.14 -20.58
C VAL A 384 3.10 -8.77 -19.53
N ILE A 385 3.79 -7.92 -18.76
CA ILE A 385 4.80 -8.35 -17.80
C ILE A 385 4.49 -7.79 -16.43
N GLU A 386 4.55 -8.68 -15.44
CA GLU A 386 4.58 -8.37 -14.02
C GLU A 386 6.00 -8.46 -13.51
N THR A 387 6.47 -7.45 -12.81
CA THR A 387 7.82 -7.39 -12.23
C THR A 387 7.78 -7.66 -10.74
N LYS A 388 8.63 -8.56 -10.25
CA LYS A 388 8.75 -8.88 -8.83
C LYS A 388 10.20 -8.87 -8.37
N GLN A 389 10.49 -8.10 -7.33
CA GLN A 389 11.82 -8.00 -6.72
C GLN A 389 12.12 -9.19 -5.80
N VAL A 390 11.96 -10.40 -6.29
CA VAL A 390 12.29 -11.64 -5.57
C VAL A 390 13.12 -12.56 -6.46
N GLU A 391 14.00 -13.35 -5.88
CA GLU A 391 14.90 -14.20 -6.64
C GLU A 391 14.24 -15.45 -7.21
N GLY A 392 13.12 -15.89 -6.62
CA GLY A 392 12.43 -17.10 -7.06
C GLY A 392 10.94 -17.09 -6.74
N LYS A 393 10.19 -17.96 -7.42
CA LYS A 393 8.74 -18.12 -7.21
C LYS A 393 8.39 -18.56 -5.79
N SER A 394 9.26 -19.30 -5.13
CA SER A 394 9.11 -19.73 -3.73
C SER A 394 9.19 -18.58 -2.72
N SER A 395 9.76 -17.46 -3.11
CA SER A 395 9.90 -16.26 -2.29
C SER A 395 8.70 -15.31 -2.41
N LEU A 396 7.73 -15.64 -3.27
CA LEU A 396 6.48 -14.87 -3.39
C LEU A 396 5.59 -15.14 -2.18
N ARG A 397 5.03 -14.10 -1.60
CA ARG A 397 3.98 -14.26 -0.58
C ARG A 397 2.77 -14.97 -1.20
N GLY A 398 2.02 -15.74 -0.40
CA GLY A 398 0.86 -16.49 -0.88
C GLY A 398 -0.14 -15.63 -1.67
N GLU A 399 -0.40 -14.41 -1.19
CA GLU A 399 -1.26 -13.42 -1.86
C GLU A 399 -0.72 -12.98 -3.24
N GLU A 400 0.59 -12.73 -3.35
CA GLU A 400 1.23 -12.35 -4.63
C GLU A 400 1.22 -13.50 -5.64
N GLY A 401 1.48 -14.72 -5.16
CA GLY A 401 1.37 -15.93 -5.98
C GLY A 401 -0.04 -16.13 -6.53
N MET A 402 -1.06 -15.83 -5.70
CA MET A 402 -2.47 -15.89 -6.10
C MET A 402 -2.80 -14.83 -7.16
N LYS A 403 -2.37 -13.57 -6.99
CA LYS A 403 -2.56 -12.51 -7.98
C LYS A 403 -1.96 -12.88 -9.33
N ILE A 404 -0.76 -13.46 -9.34
CA ILE A 404 -0.10 -13.94 -10.55
C ILE A 404 -0.88 -15.12 -11.18
N SER A 405 -1.42 -16.04 -10.35
CA SER A 405 -2.25 -17.14 -10.84
C SER A 405 -3.53 -16.62 -11.48
N CYS A 406 -4.21 -15.67 -10.84
CA CYS A 406 -5.40 -15.02 -11.39
C CYS A 406 -5.09 -14.30 -12.71
N ALA A 407 -3.95 -13.59 -12.79
CA ALA A 407 -3.53 -12.96 -14.03
C ALA A 407 -3.30 -13.97 -15.16
N LYS A 408 -2.65 -15.11 -14.87
CA LYS A 408 -2.43 -16.15 -15.89
C LYS A 408 -3.76 -16.68 -16.46
N GLU A 409 -4.71 -17.01 -15.59
CA GLU A 409 -6.03 -17.47 -16.04
C GLU A 409 -6.79 -16.40 -16.82
N PHE A 410 -6.69 -15.14 -16.41
CA PHE A 410 -7.26 -14.02 -17.13
C PHE A 410 -6.70 -13.90 -18.55
N PHE A 411 -5.37 -13.96 -18.71
CA PHE A 411 -4.74 -13.87 -20.01
C PHE A 411 -4.96 -15.11 -20.88
N ASN A 412 -5.09 -16.31 -20.28
CA ASN A 412 -5.54 -17.50 -20.96
C ASN A 412 -6.95 -17.30 -21.52
N GLN A 413 -7.88 -16.74 -20.73
CA GLN A 413 -9.23 -16.44 -21.18
C GLN A 413 -9.25 -15.39 -22.29
N LEU A 414 -8.42 -14.35 -22.19
CA LEU A 414 -8.28 -13.38 -23.28
C LEU A 414 -7.85 -14.06 -24.59
N THR A 415 -6.95 -15.03 -24.52
CA THR A 415 -6.52 -15.80 -25.70
C THR A 415 -7.64 -16.64 -26.27
N LEU A 416 -8.46 -17.29 -25.43
CA LEU A 416 -9.65 -18.04 -25.85
C LEU A 416 -10.70 -17.13 -26.48
N ASP A 417 -10.82 -15.89 -26.02
CA ASP A 417 -11.72 -14.88 -26.58
C ASP A 417 -11.16 -14.22 -27.87
N GLY A 418 -10.03 -14.70 -28.38
CA GLY A 418 -9.43 -14.26 -29.65
C GLY A 418 -8.41 -13.13 -29.53
N TYR A 419 -8.06 -12.69 -28.32
CA TYR A 419 -7.03 -11.68 -28.11
C TYR A 419 -5.67 -12.34 -27.91
N LYS A 420 -4.73 -12.12 -28.81
CA LYS A 420 -3.38 -12.69 -28.71
C LYS A 420 -2.50 -11.87 -27.77
N VAL A 421 -2.44 -12.25 -26.50
CA VAL A 421 -1.64 -11.58 -25.47
C VAL A 421 -0.93 -12.62 -24.62
N SER A 422 0.39 -12.55 -24.54
CA SER A 422 1.21 -13.38 -23.65
C SER A 422 1.45 -12.69 -22.32
N PHE A 423 1.21 -13.40 -21.21
CA PHE A 423 1.52 -12.91 -19.87
C PHE A 423 2.73 -13.63 -19.26
N LYS A 424 3.69 -12.86 -18.76
CA LYS A 424 4.89 -13.39 -18.10
C LYS A 424 5.17 -12.66 -16.79
N THR A 425 5.82 -13.36 -15.87
CA THR A 425 6.31 -12.80 -14.62
C THR A 425 7.82 -12.69 -14.67
N GLN A 426 8.34 -11.49 -14.46
CA GLN A 426 9.77 -11.22 -14.35
C GLN A 426 10.19 -11.26 -12.89
N LEU A 427 11.24 -12.00 -12.56
CA LEU A 427 11.90 -12.06 -11.27
C LEU A 427 13.28 -11.40 -11.35
N ASN A 428 13.92 -11.10 -10.21
CA ASN A 428 15.23 -10.45 -10.19
C ASN A 428 16.31 -11.14 -11.00
N ASN A 429 16.27 -12.48 -11.09
CA ASN A 429 17.23 -13.30 -11.81
C ASN A 429 16.99 -13.36 -13.33
N ASN A 430 15.84 -12.84 -13.82
CA ASN A 430 15.48 -12.90 -15.23
C ASN A 430 15.48 -11.49 -15.86
N GLY A 431 16.30 -11.30 -16.90
CA GLY A 431 16.26 -10.07 -17.70
C GLY A 431 15.06 -10.02 -18.63
N ILE A 432 14.47 -8.83 -18.82
CA ILE A 432 13.36 -8.63 -19.77
C ILE A 432 13.69 -9.13 -21.19
N LYS A 433 14.93 -8.93 -21.65
CA LYS A 433 15.39 -9.40 -22.93
C LYS A 433 15.30 -10.93 -23.07
N SER A 434 15.75 -11.66 -22.04
CA SER A 434 15.69 -13.13 -22.04
C SER A 434 14.25 -13.65 -22.07
N ILE A 435 13.32 -12.97 -21.39
CA ILE A 435 11.89 -13.32 -21.40
C ILE A 435 11.31 -13.13 -22.79
N ILE A 436 11.64 -12.03 -23.46
CA ILE A 436 11.17 -11.76 -24.83
C ILE A 436 11.76 -12.79 -25.82
N GLU A 437 13.06 -13.08 -25.74
CA GLU A 437 13.70 -14.09 -26.57
C GLU A 437 13.14 -15.50 -26.36
N GLU A 438 12.79 -15.87 -25.12
CA GLU A 438 12.14 -17.14 -24.79
C GLU A 438 10.77 -17.27 -25.46
N ILE A 439 9.97 -16.19 -25.41
CA ILE A 439 8.65 -16.17 -26.03
C ILE A 439 8.77 -16.28 -27.56
N LEU A 440 9.72 -15.54 -28.16
CA LEU A 440 9.94 -15.56 -29.60
C LEU A 440 10.47 -16.91 -30.12
N LYS A 441 11.18 -17.68 -29.29
CA LYS A 441 11.68 -19.02 -29.65
C LYS A 441 10.62 -20.12 -29.46
N GLY A 442 9.64 -19.91 -28.59
CA GLY A 442 8.58 -20.88 -28.29
C GLY A 442 7.40 -20.85 -29.28
N GLU A 443 7.42 -19.93 -30.23
CA GLU A 443 6.47 -19.79 -31.33
C GLU A 443 7.10 -20.23 -32.65
#